data_1129aec40f8c980e401d4367b2e4d3c3
#
_entry.id   1129aec40f8c980e401d4367b2e4d3c3
#
_cell.length_a   1.000
_cell.length_b   1.000
_cell.length_c   1.000
_cell.angle_alpha   90.00
_cell.angle_beta   90.00
_cell.angle_gamma   90.00
#
_symmetry.space_group_name_H-M   'P 1'
#
loop_
_entity.id
_entity.type
_entity.pdbx_description
1 polymer ?
#
loop_
_entity_poly.entity_id
_entity_poly.type
_entity_poly.pdbx_seq_one_letter_code
_entity_poly.pdbx_strand_id
1 'polypeptide(L)'
;MAEPSTSQAATSRFFVALRPDALAARRLGRLAADLSSRCRGRPLAARDLHLTLAFIGELPLAEGDRLVALLAGLPEHHPGFALDEIGRFGPALLWAGPSEDPPWIAPLVDAVRERLRAGGVRFDARAFKSHLTLVRNARDRAAAGAAVARLDPKRAHPVSHWRLAVGGTHPARTPDRRYLWRRLPDIEPPDIEAADA
;
A
#
# COMPACT_ATOMS: atom_id res chain seq x y z
N MET A 1 43.81 -1.17 -21.63
CA MET A 1 42.88 -0.16 -21.09
C MET A 1 41.57 -0.86 -20.76
N ALA A 2 41.32 -1.08 -19.49
CA ALA A 2 40.06 -1.71 -19.05
C ALA A 2 39.01 -0.60 -18.98
N GLU A 3 37.89 -0.79 -19.70
CA GLU A 3 36.72 0.06 -19.62
C GLU A 3 36.14 0.03 -18.19
N PRO A 4 35.72 1.17 -17.61
CA PRO A 4 35.09 1.16 -16.32
C PRO A 4 33.73 0.48 -16.45
N SER A 5 33.57 -0.66 -15.76
CA SER A 5 32.30 -1.35 -15.59
C SER A 5 31.27 -0.37 -15.03
N THR A 6 30.30 0.01 -15.82
CA THR A 6 29.19 0.89 -15.41
C THR A 6 28.38 0.11 -14.37
N SER A 7 28.63 0.40 -13.11
CA SER A 7 27.82 -0.13 -12.00
C SER A 7 26.35 0.26 -12.27
N GLN A 8 25.54 -0.68 -12.70
CA GLN A 8 24.10 -0.44 -12.84
C GLN A 8 23.54 0.01 -11.51
N ALA A 9 23.05 1.24 -11.47
CA ALA A 9 22.42 1.77 -10.26
C ALA A 9 21.28 0.84 -9.82
N ALA A 10 21.28 0.48 -8.55
CA ALA A 10 20.25 -0.40 -7.99
C ALA A 10 18.86 0.22 -8.22
N THR A 11 17.93 -0.56 -8.74
CA THR A 11 16.55 -0.14 -9.01
C THR A 11 15.55 -0.71 -7.99
N SER A 12 14.41 -0.08 -7.87
CA SER A 12 13.29 -0.51 -7.05
C SER A 12 11.97 -0.23 -7.76
N ARG A 13 10.96 -1.07 -7.52
CA ARG A 13 9.58 -0.80 -7.97
C ARG A 13 8.88 0.00 -6.90
N PHE A 14 8.67 1.29 -7.18
CA PHE A 14 8.05 2.23 -6.27
C PHE A 14 6.54 2.29 -6.42
N PHE A 15 5.89 2.66 -5.34
CA PHE A 15 4.47 2.93 -5.26
C PHE A 15 4.17 3.84 -4.06
N VAL A 16 3.05 4.56 -4.12
CA VAL A 16 2.51 5.31 -2.99
C VAL A 16 1.37 4.49 -2.39
N ALA A 17 1.32 4.39 -1.06
CA ALA A 17 0.35 3.53 -0.40
C ALA A 17 -0.05 4.03 0.99
N LEU A 18 -1.21 3.56 1.44
CA LEU A 18 -1.65 3.63 2.83
C LEU A 18 -1.25 2.36 3.57
N ARG A 19 -0.63 2.52 4.73
CA ARG A 19 -0.28 1.43 5.63
C ARG A 19 -1.26 1.40 6.80
N PRO A 20 -1.81 0.23 7.15
CA PRO A 20 -2.71 0.10 8.30
C PRO A 20 -1.93 0.28 9.61
N ASP A 21 -2.63 0.63 10.68
CA ASP A 21 -2.07 0.59 12.04
C ASP A 21 -1.51 -0.79 12.41
N ALA A 22 -0.65 -0.83 13.43
CA ALA A 22 0.07 -2.05 13.80
C ALA A 22 -0.86 -3.19 14.28
N LEU A 23 -2.00 -2.86 14.91
CA LEU A 23 -2.95 -3.86 15.40
C LEU A 23 -3.72 -4.46 14.22
N ALA A 24 -4.22 -3.62 13.31
CA ALA A 24 -4.88 -4.06 12.08
C ALA A 24 -3.91 -4.88 11.21
N ALA A 25 -2.66 -4.42 11.03
CA ALA A 25 -1.64 -5.15 10.29
C ALA A 25 -1.43 -6.58 10.83
N ARG A 26 -1.35 -6.75 12.17
CA ARG A 26 -1.22 -8.08 12.78
C ARG A 26 -2.46 -8.96 12.55
N ARG A 27 -3.67 -8.39 12.67
CA ARG A 27 -4.93 -9.13 12.42
C ARG A 27 -5.03 -9.57 10.96
N LEU A 28 -4.78 -8.67 10.03
CA LEU A 28 -4.80 -8.94 8.60
C LEU A 28 -3.68 -9.91 8.18
N GLY A 29 -2.52 -9.87 8.83
CA GLY A 29 -1.45 -10.83 8.62
C GLY A 29 -1.86 -12.26 9.02
N ARG A 30 -2.60 -12.43 10.12
CA ARG A 30 -3.17 -13.74 10.49
C ARG A 30 -4.22 -14.21 9.48
N LEU A 31 -5.10 -13.31 9.03
CA LEU A 31 -6.05 -13.62 7.95
C LEU A 31 -5.34 -14.05 6.66
N ALA A 32 -4.28 -13.33 6.28
CA ALA A 32 -3.48 -13.68 5.11
C ALA A 32 -2.85 -15.07 5.23
N ALA A 33 -2.33 -15.44 6.40
CA ALA A 33 -1.77 -16.75 6.66
C ALA A 33 -2.83 -17.86 6.58
N ASP A 34 -4.00 -17.66 7.19
CA ASP A 34 -5.13 -18.61 7.13
C ASP A 34 -5.61 -18.82 5.68
N LEU A 35 -5.87 -17.74 4.95
CA LEU A 35 -6.27 -17.83 3.54
C LEU A 35 -5.19 -18.51 2.69
N SER A 36 -3.92 -18.19 2.95
CA SER A 36 -2.80 -18.77 2.22
C SER A 36 -2.68 -20.27 2.42
N SER A 37 -2.86 -20.77 3.64
CA SER A 37 -2.83 -22.23 3.91
C SER A 37 -3.92 -22.95 3.14
N ARG A 38 -5.12 -22.37 3.04
CA ARG A 38 -6.27 -22.94 2.36
C ARG A 38 -6.13 -22.92 0.83
N CYS A 39 -5.62 -21.84 0.24
CA CYS A 39 -5.50 -21.72 -1.21
C CYS A 39 -4.09 -22.01 -1.75
N ARG A 40 -3.17 -22.54 -0.93
CA ARG A 40 -1.78 -22.85 -1.28
C ARG A 40 -1.05 -21.66 -1.93
N GLY A 41 -1.26 -20.47 -1.36
CA GLY A 41 -0.70 -19.21 -1.83
C GLY A 41 0.55 -18.78 -1.06
N ARG A 42 0.92 -17.52 -1.23
CA ARG A 42 1.96 -16.85 -0.47
C ARG A 42 1.36 -15.65 0.27
N PRO A 43 1.29 -15.67 1.61
CA PRO A 43 0.75 -14.55 2.36
C PRO A 43 1.70 -13.35 2.28
N LEU A 44 1.15 -12.14 2.38
CA LEU A 44 1.95 -10.97 2.70
C LEU A 44 2.20 -10.90 4.20
N ALA A 45 3.44 -10.61 4.58
CA ALA A 45 3.80 -10.35 5.97
C ALA A 45 3.07 -9.09 6.49
N ALA A 46 2.71 -9.07 7.78
CA ALA A 46 1.97 -7.96 8.38
C ALA A 46 2.62 -6.58 8.10
N ARG A 47 3.96 -6.52 8.14
CA ARG A 47 4.73 -5.29 7.87
C ARG A 47 4.67 -4.81 6.42
N ASP A 48 4.29 -5.69 5.49
CA ASP A 48 4.22 -5.42 4.05
C ASP A 48 2.78 -5.16 3.57
N LEU A 49 1.80 -5.28 4.47
CA LEU A 49 0.40 -5.02 4.14
C LEU A 49 0.19 -3.52 3.88
N HIS A 50 -0.46 -3.22 2.77
CA HIS A 50 -0.73 -1.85 2.33
C HIS A 50 -1.86 -1.81 1.31
N LEU A 51 -2.45 -0.64 1.17
CA LEU A 51 -3.40 -0.29 0.11
C LEU A 51 -2.69 0.66 -0.85
N THR A 52 -2.46 0.23 -2.10
CA THR A 52 -1.75 1.03 -3.10
C THR A 52 -2.64 2.12 -3.68
N LEU A 53 -2.19 3.38 -3.61
CA LEU A 53 -2.87 4.56 -4.20
C LEU A 53 -2.38 4.84 -5.62
N ALA A 54 -1.07 4.71 -5.86
CA ALA A 54 -0.46 4.88 -7.16
C ALA A 54 0.74 3.92 -7.32
N PHE A 55 0.75 3.14 -8.40
CA PHE A 55 1.89 2.30 -8.76
C PHE A 55 2.77 3.05 -9.75
N ILE A 56 4.03 3.29 -9.37
CA ILE A 56 4.98 4.09 -10.16
C ILE A 56 5.77 3.20 -11.10
N GLY A 57 6.24 2.05 -10.62
CA GLY A 57 7.08 1.16 -11.39
C GLY A 57 8.56 1.29 -11.04
N GLU A 58 9.42 0.85 -11.95
CA GLU A 58 10.85 0.74 -11.72
C GLU A 58 11.55 2.09 -11.90
N LEU A 59 12.27 2.52 -10.88
CA LEU A 59 13.12 3.71 -10.85
C LEU A 59 14.42 3.41 -10.09
N PRO A 60 15.49 4.22 -10.28
CA PRO A 60 16.67 4.15 -9.44
C PRO A 60 16.30 4.22 -7.94
N LEU A 61 16.98 3.45 -7.11
CA LEU A 61 16.69 3.39 -5.66
C LEU A 61 16.80 4.76 -4.99
N ALA A 62 17.68 5.63 -5.49
CA ALA A 62 17.88 7.00 -5.03
C ALA A 62 16.64 7.91 -5.23
N GLU A 63 15.74 7.58 -6.18
CA GLU A 63 14.52 8.36 -6.41
C GLU A 63 13.51 8.29 -5.25
N GLY A 64 13.70 7.36 -4.32
CA GLY A 64 12.76 7.18 -3.21
C GLY A 64 12.57 8.43 -2.36
N ASP A 65 13.62 9.18 -2.07
CA ASP A 65 13.53 10.39 -1.24
C ASP A 65 12.93 11.57 -2.02
N ARG A 66 13.19 11.64 -3.32
CA ARG A 66 12.51 12.58 -4.23
C ARG A 66 10.99 12.32 -4.27
N LEU A 67 10.56 11.04 -4.33
CA LEU A 67 9.14 10.70 -4.29
C LEU A 67 8.49 11.14 -2.97
N VAL A 68 9.18 11.01 -1.84
CA VAL A 68 8.72 11.53 -0.55
C VAL A 68 8.57 13.04 -0.59
N ALA A 69 9.56 13.75 -1.12
CA ALA A 69 9.53 15.22 -1.24
C ALA A 69 8.37 15.71 -2.13
N LEU A 70 8.04 15.00 -3.22
CA LEU A 70 6.88 15.33 -4.07
C LEU A 70 5.55 15.24 -3.33
N LEU A 71 5.45 14.37 -2.33
CA LEU A 71 4.24 14.19 -1.52
C LEU A 71 4.20 15.07 -0.27
N ALA A 72 5.24 15.88 -0.05
CA ALA A 72 5.28 16.81 1.07
C ALA A 72 4.05 17.74 1.05
N GLY A 73 3.48 18.01 2.23
CA GLY A 73 2.25 18.79 2.36
C GLY A 73 0.96 17.97 2.24
N LEU A 74 1.01 16.67 1.88
CA LEU A 74 -0.14 15.78 2.07
C LEU A 74 -0.16 15.25 3.50
N PRO A 75 -1.33 15.12 4.13
CA PRO A 75 -1.43 14.53 5.47
C PRO A 75 -0.82 13.13 5.51
N GLU A 76 0.06 12.86 6.48
CA GLU A 76 0.60 11.53 6.68
C GLU A 76 -0.46 10.57 7.24
N HIS A 77 -1.32 11.06 8.13
CA HIS A 77 -2.34 10.28 8.84
C HIS A 77 -3.74 10.50 8.26
N HIS A 78 -4.47 9.42 8.11
CA HIS A 78 -5.83 9.41 7.58
C HIS A 78 -6.77 8.61 8.49
N PRO A 79 -8.08 8.96 8.51
CA PRO A 79 -9.07 8.24 9.29
C PRO A 79 -9.13 6.76 8.96
N GLY A 80 -9.55 5.95 9.91
CA GLY A 80 -9.75 4.52 9.71
C GLY A 80 -11.05 4.19 8.96
N PHE A 81 -11.10 2.97 8.46
CA PHE A 81 -12.31 2.33 7.92
C PHE A 81 -12.19 0.81 8.04
N ALA A 82 -13.30 0.12 7.89
CA ALA A 82 -13.33 -1.32 7.94
C ALA A 82 -13.12 -1.95 6.56
N LEU A 83 -12.38 -3.06 6.53
CA LEU A 83 -12.27 -3.93 5.36
C LEU A 83 -13.30 -5.04 5.53
N ASP A 84 -14.40 -4.96 4.82
CA ASP A 84 -15.57 -5.83 4.93
C ASP A 84 -15.81 -6.68 3.67
N GLU A 85 -14.89 -6.64 2.73
CA GLU A 85 -14.92 -7.45 1.53
C GLU A 85 -13.61 -8.23 1.37
N ILE A 86 -13.72 -9.53 1.05
CA ILE A 86 -12.62 -10.33 0.53
C ILE A 86 -12.89 -10.55 -0.95
N GLY A 87 -11.99 -10.08 -1.78
CA GLY A 87 -12.10 -10.20 -3.22
C GLY A 87 -10.87 -10.84 -3.85
N ARG A 88 -10.92 -10.99 -5.19
CA ARG A 88 -9.77 -11.52 -5.94
C ARG A 88 -9.54 -10.72 -7.23
N PHE A 89 -8.27 -10.63 -7.63
CA PHE A 89 -7.88 -10.23 -8.97
C PHE A 89 -7.31 -11.43 -9.71
N GLY A 90 -7.98 -11.78 -10.80
CA GLY A 90 -7.67 -13.00 -11.52
C GLY A 90 -7.76 -14.25 -10.61
N PRO A 91 -7.10 -15.35 -10.98
CA PRO A 91 -7.23 -16.61 -10.23
C PRO A 91 -6.31 -16.71 -8.99
N ALA A 92 -5.32 -15.84 -8.85
CA ALA A 92 -4.18 -16.08 -7.96
C ALA A 92 -3.88 -14.99 -6.92
N LEU A 93 -4.68 -13.92 -6.84
CA LEU A 93 -4.47 -12.82 -5.89
C LEU A 93 -5.73 -12.59 -5.08
N LEU A 94 -5.63 -12.75 -3.75
CA LEU A 94 -6.70 -12.40 -2.79
C LEU A 94 -6.38 -11.08 -2.11
N TRP A 95 -7.39 -10.27 -1.89
CA TRP A 95 -7.30 -8.96 -1.24
C TRP A 95 -8.45 -8.75 -0.26
N ALA A 96 -8.26 -7.85 0.70
CA ALA A 96 -9.32 -7.27 1.52
C ALA A 96 -9.53 -5.81 1.13
N GLY A 97 -10.77 -5.35 1.17
CA GLY A 97 -11.12 -3.96 0.88
C GLY A 97 -12.43 -3.55 1.55
N PRO A 98 -12.78 -2.27 1.48
CA PRO A 98 -14.10 -1.81 1.84
C PRO A 98 -15.08 -2.13 0.70
N SER A 99 -16.33 -2.45 1.03
CA SER A 99 -17.41 -2.58 0.05
C SER A 99 -17.83 -1.23 -0.52
N GLU A 100 -17.66 -0.16 0.27
CA GLU A 100 -17.83 1.23 -0.12
C GLU A 100 -16.61 2.03 0.30
N ASP A 101 -16.01 2.74 -0.65
CA ASP A 101 -14.84 3.57 -0.39
C ASP A 101 -15.20 4.74 0.54
N PRO A 102 -14.39 5.04 1.57
CA PRO A 102 -14.62 6.22 2.39
C PRO A 102 -14.44 7.49 1.53
N PRO A 103 -15.25 8.55 1.78
CA PRO A 103 -15.32 9.72 0.89
C PRO A 103 -13.99 10.48 0.74
N TRP A 104 -13.07 10.31 1.67
CA TRP A 104 -11.76 10.99 1.63
C TRP A 104 -10.72 10.28 0.74
N ILE A 105 -10.93 9.01 0.34
CA ILE A 105 -9.89 8.24 -0.33
C ILE A 105 -9.72 8.65 -1.81
N ALA A 106 -10.81 8.94 -2.52
CA ALA A 106 -10.74 9.39 -3.90
C ALA A 106 -10.01 10.74 -4.02
N PRO A 107 -10.34 11.79 -3.24
CA PRO A 107 -9.56 13.04 -3.20
C PRO A 107 -8.07 12.83 -2.87
N LEU A 108 -7.74 11.90 -1.97
CA LEU A 108 -6.34 11.60 -1.66
C LEU A 108 -5.61 10.96 -2.85
N VAL A 109 -6.27 10.00 -3.54
CA VAL A 109 -5.70 9.39 -4.75
C VAL A 109 -5.43 10.43 -5.82
N ASP A 110 -6.37 11.35 -6.03
CA ASP A 110 -6.23 12.42 -7.02
C ASP A 110 -5.09 13.38 -6.64
N ALA A 111 -5.00 13.77 -5.37
CA ALA A 111 -3.91 14.62 -4.86
C ALA A 111 -2.53 13.94 -5.02
N VAL A 112 -2.41 12.65 -4.68
CA VAL A 112 -1.18 11.87 -4.90
C VAL A 112 -0.80 11.84 -6.38
N ARG A 113 -1.75 11.52 -7.25
CA ARG A 113 -1.52 11.45 -8.70
C ARG A 113 -1.14 12.80 -9.30
N GLU A 114 -1.75 13.89 -8.81
CA GLU A 114 -1.42 15.26 -9.25
C GLU A 114 0.02 15.63 -8.86
N ARG A 115 0.44 15.34 -7.61
CA ARG A 115 1.82 15.60 -7.16
C ARG A 115 2.83 14.80 -7.99
N LEU A 116 2.55 13.53 -8.28
CA LEU A 116 3.41 12.71 -9.13
C LEU A 116 3.48 13.27 -10.55
N ARG A 117 2.36 13.68 -11.13
CA ARG A 117 2.28 14.27 -12.47
C ARG A 117 3.04 15.59 -12.55
N ALA A 118 2.84 16.50 -11.59
CA ALA A 118 3.56 17.76 -11.49
C ALA A 118 5.09 17.55 -11.35
N GLY A 119 5.50 16.47 -10.67
CA GLY A 119 6.89 16.06 -10.57
C GLY A 119 7.43 15.30 -11.77
N GLY A 120 6.68 15.15 -12.87
CA GLY A 120 7.10 14.41 -14.06
C GLY A 120 7.23 12.89 -13.85
N VAL A 121 6.62 12.34 -12.79
CA VAL A 121 6.67 10.91 -12.48
C VAL A 121 5.51 10.20 -13.15
N ARG A 122 5.82 9.21 -13.99
CA ARG A 122 4.80 8.32 -14.58
C ARG A 122 4.28 7.34 -13.55
N PHE A 123 3.01 7.01 -13.63
CA PHE A 123 2.34 6.02 -12.77
C PHE A 123 1.23 5.31 -13.54
N ASP A 124 0.75 4.20 -12.99
CA ASP A 124 -0.39 3.47 -13.54
C ASP A 124 -1.68 4.28 -13.34
N ALA A 125 -2.27 4.74 -14.44
CA ALA A 125 -3.44 5.61 -14.46
C ALA A 125 -4.78 4.85 -14.44
N ARG A 126 -4.78 3.52 -14.31
CA ARG A 126 -6.01 2.71 -14.24
C ARG A 126 -6.93 3.20 -13.14
N ALA A 127 -8.23 2.89 -13.29
CA ALA A 127 -9.23 3.18 -12.27
C ALA A 127 -8.78 2.61 -10.91
N PHE A 128 -8.88 3.44 -9.89
CA PHE A 128 -8.53 3.05 -8.52
C PHE A 128 -9.63 2.14 -7.95
N LYS A 129 -9.23 1.12 -7.22
CA LYS A 129 -10.09 0.31 -6.36
C LYS A 129 -9.35 0.10 -5.04
N SER A 130 -9.98 0.44 -3.94
CA SER A 130 -9.42 0.19 -2.60
C SER A 130 -9.25 -1.29 -2.37
N HIS A 131 -8.01 -1.73 -2.23
CA HIS A 131 -7.70 -3.12 -1.92
C HIS A 131 -6.35 -3.24 -1.22
N LEU A 132 -6.28 -4.15 -0.26
CA LEU A 132 -5.07 -4.55 0.44
C LEU A 132 -4.79 -6.02 0.09
N THR A 133 -3.72 -6.29 -0.61
CA THR A 133 -3.36 -7.66 -1.00
C THR A 133 -3.03 -8.50 0.24
N LEU A 134 -3.69 -9.64 0.38
CA LEU A 134 -3.47 -10.62 1.45
C LEU A 134 -2.60 -11.78 0.97
N VAL A 135 -2.96 -12.38 -0.17
CA VAL A 135 -2.32 -13.60 -0.70
C VAL A 135 -1.99 -13.41 -2.18
N ARG A 136 -0.81 -13.84 -2.56
CA ARG A 136 -0.35 -13.92 -3.95
C ARG A 136 -0.11 -15.37 -4.35
N ASN A 137 -0.17 -15.64 -5.65
CA ASN A 137 0.13 -16.95 -6.22
C ASN A 137 -0.70 -18.10 -5.59
N ALA A 138 -1.98 -17.86 -5.33
CA ALA A 138 -2.90 -18.91 -4.93
C ALA A 138 -2.96 -19.98 -6.01
N ARG A 139 -2.66 -21.23 -5.65
CA ARG A 139 -2.62 -22.37 -6.57
C ARG A 139 -3.94 -23.12 -6.60
N ASP A 140 -4.62 -23.20 -5.45
CA ASP A 140 -5.97 -23.74 -5.35
C ASP A 140 -6.99 -22.67 -5.70
N ARG A 141 -7.44 -22.69 -6.96
CA ARG A 141 -8.38 -21.70 -7.51
C ARG A 141 -9.79 -21.85 -6.94
N ALA A 142 -10.19 -23.06 -6.57
CA ALA A 142 -11.50 -23.33 -5.98
C ALA A 142 -11.56 -22.75 -4.57
N ALA A 143 -10.56 -23.06 -3.73
CA ALA A 143 -10.44 -22.49 -2.39
C ALA A 143 -10.30 -20.96 -2.41
N ALA A 144 -9.55 -20.38 -3.36
CA ALA A 144 -9.45 -18.95 -3.53
C ALA A 144 -10.79 -18.32 -3.96
N GLY A 145 -11.58 -19.00 -4.79
CA GLY A 145 -12.93 -18.58 -5.16
C GLY A 145 -13.90 -18.62 -4.00
N ALA A 146 -13.85 -19.68 -3.20
CA ALA A 146 -14.69 -19.84 -2.00
C ALA A 146 -14.35 -18.85 -0.87
N ALA A 147 -13.17 -18.24 -0.90
CA ALA A 147 -12.78 -17.20 0.07
C ALA A 147 -13.39 -15.82 -0.25
N VAL A 148 -13.87 -15.60 -1.47
CA VAL A 148 -14.49 -14.33 -1.86
C VAL A 148 -15.81 -14.16 -1.13
N ALA A 149 -15.96 -13.11 -0.35
CA ALA A 149 -17.15 -12.84 0.44
C ALA A 149 -17.24 -11.37 0.81
N ARG A 150 -18.48 -10.87 0.90
CA ARG A 150 -18.78 -9.69 1.70
C ARG A 150 -18.96 -10.14 3.14
N LEU A 151 -18.26 -9.52 4.06
CA LEU A 151 -18.27 -9.90 5.45
C LEU A 151 -19.42 -9.22 6.19
N ASP A 152 -20.04 -9.93 7.12
CA ASP A 152 -20.91 -9.34 8.13
C ASP A 152 -20.11 -8.24 8.90
N PRO A 153 -20.72 -7.10 9.28
CA PRO A 153 -20.05 -6.04 10.03
C PRO A 153 -19.26 -6.52 11.27
N LYS A 154 -19.77 -7.59 11.96
CA LYS A 154 -19.07 -8.20 13.10
C LYS A 154 -17.80 -8.95 12.71
N ARG A 155 -17.66 -9.31 11.45
CA ARG A 155 -16.50 -10.03 10.89
C ARG A 155 -15.60 -9.12 10.06
N ALA A 156 -16.00 -7.86 9.87
CA ALA A 156 -15.18 -6.86 9.21
C ALA A 156 -13.85 -6.64 9.96
N HIS A 157 -12.84 -6.24 9.23
CA HIS A 157 -11.50 -5.99 9.78
C HIS A 157 -11.30 -4.47 9.94
N PRO A 158 -11.55 -3.89 11.13
CA PRO A 158 -11.37 -2.47 11.35
C PRO A 158 -9.90 -2.10 11.30
N VAL A 159 -9.61 -1.01 10.62
CA VAL A 159 -8.34 -0.29 10.65
C VAL A 159 -8.60 1.06 11.30
N SER A 160 -7.94 1.35 12.42
CA SER A 160 -8.21 2.55 13.21
C SER A 160 -7.69 3.82 12.55
N HIS A 161 -6.56 3.71 11.86
CA HIS A 161 -5.98 4.80 11.08
C HIS A 161 -5.05 4.25 10.00
N TRP A 162 -4.88 5.03 8.96
CA TRP A 162 -3.97 4.75 7.86
C TRP A 162 -2.84 5.77 7.83
N ARG A 163 -1.66 5.32 7.39
CA ARG A 163 -0.50 6.18 7.22
C ARG A 163 -0.04 6.17 5.77
N LEU A 164 0.04 7.35 5.16
CA LEU A 164 0.59 7.53 3.83
C LEU A 164 2.11 7.30 3.84
N ALA A 165 2.61 6.57 2.85
CA ALA A 165 4.03 6.24 2.74
C ALA A 165 4.42 5.95 1.29
N VAL A 166 5.70 6.12 0.99
CA VAL A 166 6.31 5.62 -0.25
C VAL A 166 6.90 4.24 0.01
N GLY A 167 6.46 3.25 -0.75
CA GLY A 167 7.00 1.89 -0.73
C GLY A 167 7.88 1.63 -1.95
N GLY A 168 8.93 0.84 -1.75
CA GLY A 168 9.78 0.34 -2.82
C GLY A 168 10.13 -1.12 -2.58
N THR A 169 10.35 -1.91 -3.64
CA THR A 169 10.81 -3.29 -3.46
C THR A 169 12.19 -3.32 -2.82
N HIS A 170 12.35 -4.14 -1.79
CA HIS A 170 13.65 -4.29 -1.12
C HIS A 170 14.67 -4.96 -2.06
N PRO A 171 15.91 -4.45 -2.21
CA PRO A 171 16.93 -5.06 -3.05
C PRO A 171 17.22 -6.52 -2.70
N ALA A 172 17.39 -6.82 -1.41
CA ALA A 172 17.50 -8.18 -0.90
C ALA A 172 16.12 -8.69 -0.49
N ARG A 173 15.30 -9.13 -1.47
CA ARG A 173 13.97 -9.67 -1.20
C ARG A 173 14.06 -10.96 -0.41
N THR A 174 13.61 -10.91 0.84
CA THR A 174 13.36 -12.10 1.65
C THR A 174 11.86 -12.33 1.79
N PRO A 175 11.40 -13.55 2.12
CA PRO A 175 10.00 -13.82 2.42
C PRO A 175 9.43 -12.85 3.46
N ASP A 176 10.27 -12.46 4.44
CA ASP A 176 9.89 -11.62 5.56
C ASP A 176 10.04 -10.12 5.29
N ARG A 177 10.74 -9.69 4.26
CA ARG A 177 11.03 -8.30 3.98
C ARG A 177 10.96 -8.02 2.48
N ARG A 178 9.75 -7.70 2.04
CA ARG A 178 9.50 -7.47 0.62
C ARG A 178 9.70 -6.02 0.22
N TYR A 179 9.37 -5.08 1.12
CA TYR A 179 9.37 -3.65 0.83
C TYR A 179 10.23 -2.85 1.79
N LEU A 180 10.83 -1.79 1.24
CA LEU A 180 11.38 -0.65 1.98
C LEU A 180 10.30 0.40 2.06
N TRP A 181 10.10 0.97 3.25
CA TRP A 181 9.12 2.00 3.50
C TRP A 181 9.82 3.32 3.84
N ARG A 182 9.41 4.40 3.18
CA ARG A 182 9.79 5.76 3.50
C ARG A 182 8.55 6.49 4.00
N ARG A 183 8.72 7.16 5.15
CA ARG A 183 7.66 7.99 5.75
C ARG A 183 7.67 9.36 5.11
N LEU A 184 6.50 10.00 5.07
CA LEU A 184 6.44 11.42 4.79
C LEU A 184 6.95 12.17 6.03
N PRO A 185 7.56 13.37 5.88
CA PRO A 185 7.84 14.23 7.01
C PRO A 185 6.53 14.60 7.70
N ASP A 186 6.53 14.58 9.04
CA ASP A 186 5.40 15.06 9.82
C ASP A 186 5.19 16.55 9.46
N ILE A 187 3.96 16.91 9.10
CA ILE A 187 3.58 18.31 8.97
C ILE A 187 3.29 18.74 10.40
N GLU A 188 4.16 19.60 10.97
CA GLU A 188 3.76 20.34 12.17
C GLU A 188 2.47 21.09 11.82
N PRO A 189 1.39 20.95 12.62
CA PRO A 189 0.22 21.77 12.41
C PRO A 189 0.68 23.24 12.42
N PRO A 190 0.14 24.08 11.52
CA PRO A 190 0.46 25.51 11.57
C PRO A 190 0.17 25.97 12.99
N ASP A 191 1.14 26.66 13.60
CA ASP A 191 0.94 27.33 14.88
C ASP A 191 -0.34 28.15 14.76
N ILE A 192 -1.40 27.69 15.43
CA ILE A 192 -2.59 28.49 15.60
C ILE A 192 -2.16 29.55 16.63
N GLU A 193 -1.54 30.62 16.14
CA GLU A 193 -1.41 31.81 16.93
C GLU A 193 -2.80 32.12 17.46
N ALA A 194 -2.92 32.04 18.77
CA ALA A 194 -4.09 32.45 19.47
C ALA A 194 -4.37 33.89 19.03
N ALA A 195 -5.42 34.08 18.22
CA ALA A 195 -6.01 35.38 18.01
C ALA A 195 -6.63 35.76 19.36
N ASP A 196 -5.83 36.41 20.17
CA ASP A 196 -6.24 37.07 21.40
C ASP A 196 -7.19 38.23 21.08
N ALA A 197 -8.20 38.31 21.98
CA ALA A 197 -9.07 39.38 22.37
C ALA A 197 -10.28 39.67 21.52
#